data_3aa12c01c0870f3bfb234fc5b3386aa1
#
_entry.id   3aa12c01c0870f3bfb234fc5b3386aa1
#
_cell.length_a   1.000
_cell.length_b   1.000
_cell.length_c   1.000
_cell.angle_alpha   90.00
_cell.angle_beta   90.00
_cell.angle_gamma   90.00
#
_symmetry.space_group_name_H-M   'P 1'
#
loop_
_entity.id
_entity.type
_entity.pdbx_description
1 polymer ?
#
loop_
_entity_poly.entity_id
_entity_poly.type
_entity_poly.pdbx_seq_one_letter_code
_entity_poly.pdbx_strand_id
1 'polypeptide(L)'
;MLGALGGLGLLAACSRAADPSTPGSGTSSASRRATGPVTVRSWAAERGTPFHIAHRGAGDIYPEHSMPSYRAAVEMGAQCLEVSVNMTSDGVLICLHDLSYDRTTTGKGLVATQPSSVLSRIGIRQPQLGPAWTRSPLTAVPRLETVLTEFGGKVVICLEAKDDRAYPAMMAMVARLNLLDSVIVKAYHSSVRIPEAKAAGLPVFAYLSPADMTVATIDAATARLDRNDLLVLPYDNGDYLTYYPDELIAAAKAHGTPLVVYPIHRRADAAHYFKLGVSGAVTSDYGYTSTDTAAATSDNWASKRISSGEKPKMPDSRSLAGSWTALNELTLGTDEKRQFITLGQLCPIAAAASQYRLTFSAAWDRLPADPSAALSLAFCHLDDRYYEDGLSLSEGYHATMSPDGTLRLYRHGPSAPDELLGQARTPPVQAGQWATLRLIVSPQALIWRRADLPDSEQVLVHDAAVRGGYLAIGRSSADVRAALALREFSVS
;
A
#
# COMPACT_ATOMS: atom_id res chain seq x y z
N MET A 1 -39.61 -18.71 52.46
CA MET A 1 -41.03 -18.83 52.14
C MET A 1 -41.12 -18.38 50.68
N LEU A 2 -41.25 -19.30 49.78
CA LEU A 2 -42.43 -19.76 49.04
C LEU A 2 -43.05 -18.59 48.25
N GLY A 3 -43.30 -18.63 46.98
CA GLY A 3 -43.48 -19.61 45.91
C GLY A 3 -43.78 -18.82 44.66
N ALA A 4 -43.36 -19.18 43.53
CA ALA A 4 -43.78 -20.23 42.61
C ALA A 4 -45.06 -19.89 41.77
N LEU A 5 -44.88 -20.13 40.46
CA LEU A 5 -45.87 -20.44 39.41
C LEU A 5 -46.63 -19.24 38.79
N GLY A 6 -46.83 -19.11 37.51
CA GLY A 6 -46.71 -20.01 36.36
C GLY A 6 -47.75 -19.59 35.33
N GLY A 7 -47.51 -19.94 34.08
CA GLY A 7 -48.56 -20.26 33.12
C GLY A 7 -48.73 -19.32 31.92
N LEU A 8 -48.23 -19.71 30.79
CA LEU A 8 -48.87 -20.37 29.61
C LEU A 8 -50.08 -19.70 28.95
N GLY A 9 -49.97 -19.51 27.67
CA GLY A 9 -51.07 -19.68 26.75
C GLY A 9 -51.13 -18.61 25.66
N LEU A 10 -50.72 -18.90 24.52
CA LEU A 10 -51.34 -19.51 23.31
C LEU A 10 -52.05 -18.53 22.36
N LEU A 11 -51.49 -18.48 21.19
CA LEU A 11 -52.07 -18.60 19.82
C LEU A 11 -53.08 -17.56 19.29
N ALA A 12 -52.81 -17.05 18.19
CA ALA A 12 -53.38 -17.20 16.82
C ALA A 12 -53.51 -15.87 16.13
N ALA A 13 -52.97 -15.74 15.05
CA ALA A 13 -53.21 -16.06 13.63
C ALA A 13 -53.69 -14.87 12.79
N CYS A 14 -52.95 -14.69 11.72
CA CYS A 14 -53.34 -14.29 10.37
C CYS A 14 -54.08 -12.97 10.10
N SER A 15 -53.42 -12.05 9.39
CA SER A 15 -53.93 -11.70 8.07
C SER A 15 -52.83 -11.04 7.19
N ARG A 16 -52.78 -11.51 5.97
CA ARG A 16 -51.96 -11.00 4.86
C ARG A 16 -52.44 -9.63 4.41
N ALA A 17 -51.54 -8.74 4.14
CA ALA A 17 -51.72 -7.72 3.13
C ALA A 17 -50.38 -7.45 2.42
N ALA A 18 -50.49 -7.25 1.12
CA ALA A 18 -49.51 -7.36 0.08
C ALA A 18 -48.38 -6.33 0.10
N ASP A 19 -47.27 -6.80 -0.46
CA ASP A 19 -46.09 -6.13 -0.99
C ASP A 19 -46.35 -4.92 -1.90
N PRO A 20 -45.45 -3.92 -1.97
CA PRO A 20 -44.65 -3.97 -3.16
C PRO A 20 -43.15 -3.53 -3.00
N SER A 21 -42.31 -4.24 -3.71
CA SER A 21 -41.07 -3.81 -4.37
C SER A 21 -39.84 -3.50 -3.50
N THR A 22 -39.05 -4.54 -3.26
CA THR A 22 -37.63 -4.50 -2.98
C THR A 22 -36.84 -4.38 -4.28
N PRO A 23 -35.85 -3.48 -4.40
CA PRO A 23 -34.84 -3.59 -5.46
C PRO A 23 -33.86 -4.70 -5.11
N GLY A 24 -33.59 -5.54 -6.08
CA GLY A 24 -32.82 -6.78 -5.95
C GLY A 24 -31.46 -6.60 -5.30
N SER A 25 -31.20 -7.44 -4.31
CA SER A 25 -29.88 -7.82 -3.86
C SER A 25 -29.14 -8.49 -5.03
N GLY A 26 -28.15 -7.79 -5.58
CA GLY A 26 -27.19 -8.39 -6.49
C GLY A 26 -26.47 -9.52 -5.77
N THR A 27 -26.89 -10.74 -6.00
CA THR A 27 -26.13 -11.94 -5.67
C THR A 27 -24.84 -11.89 -6.45
N SER A 28 -23.74 -11.64 -5.76
CA SER A 28 -22.39 -11.94 -6.23
C SER A 28 -22.42 -13.40 -6.69
N SER A 29 -22.46 -13.61 -8.00
CA SER A 29 -22.25 -14.93 -8.58
C SER A 29 -20.83 -15.34 -8.27
N ALA A 30 -20.63 -16.21 -7.29
CA ALA A 30 -19.40 -16.94 -7.13
C ALA A 30 -19.17 -17.72 -8.44
N SER A 31 -18.40 -17.13 -9.33
CA SER A 31 -17.93 -17.77 -10.56
C SER A 31 -17.32 -19.11 -10.15
N ARG A 32 -17.83 -20.22 -10.70
CA ARG A 32 -17.22 -21.53 -10.59
C ARG A 32 -15.79 -21.39 -11.12
N ARG A 33 -14.79 -21.40 -10.23
CA ARG A 33 -13.39 -21.51 -10.63
C ARG A 33 -13.27 -22.75 -11.52
N ALA A 34 -12.70 -22.56 -12.70
CA ALA A 34 -12.33 -23.65 -13.59
C ALA A 34 -11.51 -24.67 -12.80
N THR A 35 -11.79 -25.95 -12.98
CA THR A 35 -11.17 -27.06 -12.23
C THR A 35 -9.74 -27.39 -12.70
N GLY A 36 -9.12 -26.54 -13.53
CA GLY A 36 -7.77 -26.71 -14.07
C GLY A 36 -6.77 -25.64 -13.56
N PRO A 37 -5.48 -25.81 -13.92
CA PRO A 37 -4.46 -24.82 -13.60
C PRO A 37 -4.80 -23.44 -14.17
N VAL A 38 -4.50 -22.39 -13.42
CA VAL A 38 -4.60 -21.01 -13.90
C VAL A 38 -3.49 -20.77 -14.93
N THR A 39 -3.88 -20.40 -16.14
CA THR A 39 -2.97 -20.02 -17.21
C THR A 39 -3.02 -18.52 -17.46
N VAL A 40 -2.01 -17.95 -18.12
CA VAL A 40 -2.04 -16.54 -18.53
C VAL A 40 -3.26 -16.26 -19.41
N ARG A 41 -3.64 -17.21 -20.25
CA ARG A 41 -4.80 -17.09 -21.15
C ARG A 41 -6.12 -17.04 -20.35
N SER A 42 -6.32 -17.96 -19.39
CA SER A 42 -7.53 -17.96 -18.56
C SER A 42 -7.58 -16.69 -17.69
N TRP A 43 -6.46 -16.32 -17.06
CA TRP A 43 -6.35 -15.09 -16.31
C TRP A 43 -6.67 -13.85 -17.14
N ALA A 44 -6.11 -13.73 -18.35
CA ALA A 44 -6.37 -12.59 -19.23
C ALA A 44 -7.85 -12.48 -19.64
N ALA A 45 -8.55 -13.62 -19.74
CA ALA A 45 -9.98 -13.66 -20.06
C ALA A 45 -10.87 -13.30 -18.85
N GLU A 46 -10.43 -13.59 -17.62
CA GLU A 46 -11.23 -13.49 -16.41
C GLU A 46 -10.90 -12.27 -15.53
N ARG A 47 -9.69 -11.70 -15.67
CA ARG A 47 -9.18 -10.65 -14.77
C ARG A 47 -9.99 -9.34 -14.76
N GLY A 48 -10.81 -9.10 -15.80
CA GLY A 48 -11.50 -7.83 -15.96
C GLY A 48 -10.55 -6.66 -16.30
N THR A 49 -11.11 -5.44 -16.25
CA THR A 49 -10.37 -4.18 -16.40
C THR A 49 -11.07 -3.13 -15.54
N PRO A 50 -10.35 -2.44 -14.65
CA PRO A 50 -8.92 -2.59 -14.36
C PRO A 50 -8.57 -3.83 -13.55
N PHE A 51 -7.30 -4.26 -13.60
CA PHE A 51 -6.77 -5.37 -12.82
C PHE A 51 -5.52 -4.98 -12.03
N HIS A 52 -5.15 -5.79 -11.04
CA HIS A 52 -3.97 -5.57 -10.22
C HIS A 52 -2.99 -6.74 -10.27
N ILE A 53 -1.69 -6.42 -10.28
CA ILE A 53 -0.57 -7.36 -10.16
C ILE A 53 0.10 -7.07 -8.82
N ALA A 54 0.31 -8.09 -8.00
CA ALA A 54 0.92 -7.92 -6.68
C ALA A 54 2.43 -7.70 -6.80
N HIS A 55 2.89 -6.47 -6.52
CA HIS A 55 4.29 -6.05 -6.59
C HIS A 55 5.12 -6.71 -5.49
N ARG A 56 5.96 -7.67 -5.86
CA ARG A 56 6.81 -8.42 -4.91
C ARG A 56 6.01 -9.10 -3.79
N GLY A 57 4.74 -9.43 -4.06
CA GLY A 57 3.75 -9.87 -3.09
C GLY A 57 2.94 -8.69 -2.54
N ALA A 58 2.87 -8.53 -1.21
CA ALA A 58 2.23 -7.41 -0.52
C ALA A 58 3.31 -6.55 0.17
N GLY A 59 4.23 -5.97 -0.62
CA GLY A 59 5.49 -5.41 -0.18
C GLY A 59 5.42 -4.20 0.75
N ASP A 60 4.27 -3.51 0.85
CA ASP A 60 4.10 -2.37 1.77
C ASP A 60 3.72 -2.81 3.19
N ILE A 61 3.22 -4.04 3.37
CA ILE A 61 2.77 -4.58 4.65
C ILE A 61 3.50 -5.87 5.06
N TYR A 62 4.07 -6.57 4.11
CA TYR A 62 4.88 -7.77 4.31
C TYR A 62 6.24 -7.59 3.63
N PRO A 63 7.32 -8.21 4.13
CA PRO A 63 8.61 -8.12 3.46
C PRO A 63 8.54 -8.57 2.00
N GLU A 64 8.96 -7.70 1.11
CA GLU A 64 8.99 -7.98 -0.32
C GLU A 64 9.69 -9.31 -0.64
N HIS A 65 9.22 -10.00 -1.66
CA HIS A 65 9.76 -11.29 -2.10
C HIS A 65 9.89 -12.35 -1.00
N SER A 66 9.03 -12.32 0.02
CA SER A 66 8.96 -13.35 1.05
C SER A 66 7.77 -14.28 0.85
N MET A 67 7.85 -15.52 1.37
CA MET A 67 6.70 -16.44 1.34
C MET A 67 5.47 -15.87 2.06
N PRO A 68 5.60 -15.23 3.26
CA PRO A 68 4.47 -14.53 3.87
C PRO A 68 3.84 -13.46 2.98
N SER A 69 4.66 -12.67 2.25
CA SER A 69 4.17 -11.63 1.33
C SER A 69 3.35 -12.20 0.17
N TYR A 70 3.86 -13.26 -0.46
CA TYR A 70 3.14 -13.93 -1.55
C TYR A 70 1.84 -14.57 -1.08
N ARG A 71 1.86 -15.27 0.07
CA ARG A 71 0.64 -15.86 0.65
C ARG A 71 -0.40 -14.80 0.97
N ALA A 72 0.02 -13.73 1.64
CA ALA A 72 -0.88 -12.62 1.96
C ALA A 72 -1.50 -12.00 0.72
N ALA A 73 -0.73 -11.75 -0.34
CA ALA A 73 -1.27 -11.23 -1.59
C ALA A 73 -2.33 -12.17 -2.20
N VAL A 74 -2.06 -13.47 -2.24
CA VAL A 74 -3.01 -14.47 -2.76
C VAL A 74 -4.25 -14.60 -1.87
N GLU A 75 -4.10 -14.57 -0.56
CA GLU A 75 -5.22 -14.56 0.41
C GLU A 75 -6.10 -13.32 0.25
N MET A 76 -5.51 -12.18 -0.10
CA MET A 76 -6.24 -10.95 -0.44
C MET A 76 -6.88 -10.98 -1.84
N GLY A 77 -6.69 -12.04 -2.61
CA GLY A 77 -7.31 -12.23 -3.91
C GLY A 77 -6.41 -11.94 -5.12
N ALA A 78 -5.10 -11.75 -4.94
CA ALA A 78 -4.19 -11.56 -6.06
C ALA A 78 -4.20 -12.76 -7.01
N GLN A 79 -4.45 -12.49 -8.27
CA GLN A 79 -4.45 -13.50 -9.35
C GLN A 79 -3.14 -13.49 -10.14
N CYS A 80 -2.28 -12.52 -9.90
CA CYS A 80 -0.98 -12.37 -10.54
C CYS A 80 0.05 -11.83 -9.54
N LEU A 81 1.18 -12.55 -9.42
CA LEU A 81 2.31 -12.18 -8.57
C LEU A 81 3.49 -11.71 -9.43
N GLU A 82 4.19 -10.68 -8.98
CA GLU A 82 5.48 -10.29 -9.55
C GLU A 82 6.60 -10.88 -8.71
N VAL A 83 7.57 -11.53 -9.37
CA VAL A 83 8.69 -12.24 -8.74
C VAL A 83 9.98 -11.91 -9.44
N SER A 84 10.92 -11.30 -8.73
CA SER A 84 12.29 -11.05 -9.20
C SER A 84 13.22 -12.18 -8.78
N VAL A 85 14.09 -12.63 -9.69
CA VAL A 85 14.92 -13.81 -9.53
C VAL A 85 16.39 -13.45 -9.68
N ASN A 86 17.20 -13.85 -8.72
CA ASN A 86 18.67 -13.82 -8.76
C ASN A 86 19.22 -15.24 -8.69
N MET A 87 20.49 -15.41 -9.08
CA MET A 87 21.17 -16.69 -9.03
C MET A 87 22.46 -16.61 -8.20
N THR A 88 22.61 -17.51 -7.22
CA THR A 88 23.82 -17.65 -6.42
C THR A 88 24.98 -18.18 -7.26
N SER A 89 26.22 -18.11 -6.72
CA SER A 89 27.41 -18.57 -7.43
C SER A 89 27.39 -20.06 -7.79
N ASP A 90 26.67 -20.87 -7.03
CA ASP A 90 26.48 -22.32 -7.24
C ASP A 90 25.16 -22.66 -7.97
N GLY A 91 24.53 -21.67 -8.63
CA GLY A 91 23.40 -21.89 -9.54
C GLY A 91 22.02 -21.99 -8.90
N VAL A 92 21.87 -21.71 -7.61
CA VAL A 92 20.56 -21.75 -6.96
C VAL A 92 19.80 -20.44 -7.22
N LEU A 93 18.57 -20.57 -7.72
CA LEU A 93 17.65 -19.43 -7.98
C LEU A 93 16.93 -19.02 -6.71
N ILE A 94 16.96 -17.72 -6.38
CA ILE A 94 16.32 -17.14 -5.21
C ILE A 94 15.44 -15.97 -5.61
N CYS A 95 14.43 -15.67 -4.79
CA CYS A 95 13.53 -14.53 -4.99
C CYS A 95 14.08 -13.33 -4.21
N LEU A 96 14.63 -12.36 -4.94
CA LEU A 96 15.19 -11.12 -4.41
C LEU A 96 15.20 -10.07 -5.52
N HIS A 97 14.84 -8.82 -5.20
CA HIS A 97 14.81 -7.77 -6.21
C HIS A 97 16.22 -7.29 -6.57
N ASP A 98 17.03 -6.97 -5.57
CA ASP A 98 18.34 -6.36 -5.78
C ASP A 98 19.39 -7.44 -6.12
N LEU A 99 20.44 -7.05 -6.82
CA LEU A 99 21.59 -7.92 -7.11
C LEU A 99 22.40 -8.24 -5.84
N SER A 100 22.15 -7.55 -4.72
CA SER A 100 22.82 -7.76 -3.44
C SER A 100 21.84 -8.07 -2.33
N TYR A 101 22.34 -8.68 -1.24
CA TYR A 101 21.57 -8.98 -0.04
C TYR A 101 21.33 -7.76 0.86
N ASP A 102 21.96 -6.62 0.59
CA ASP A 102 22.21 -5.54 1.55
C ASP A 102 20.94 -4.83 2.06
N ARG A 103 19.96 -4.61 1.19
CA ARG A 103 18.79 -3.77 1.50
C ARG A 103 17.72 -4.50 2.34
N THR A 104 17.37 -5.71 1.95
CA THR A 104 16.20 -6.41 2.50
C THR A 104 16.53 -7.61 3.37
N THR A 105 17.81 -7.92 3.56
CA THR A 105 18.25 -9.07 4.35
C THR A 105 19.32 -8.69 5.37
N THR A 106 19.68 -9.64 6.23
CA THR A 106 20.85 -9.54 7.13
C THR A 106 22.17 -9.88 6.44
N GLY A 107 22.10 -10.40 5.20
CA GLY A 107 23.28 -10.70 4.38
C GLY A 107 23.91 -9.43 3.79
N LYS A 108 25.10 -9.59 3.24
CA LYS A 108 25.87 -8.52 2.60
C LYS A 108 26.50 -8.99 1.30
N GLY A 109 26.63 -8.05 0.35
CA GLY A 109 27.31 -8.25 -0.91
C GLY A 109 26.45 -8.90 -2.00
N LEU A 110 27.03 -9.12 -3.18
CA LEU A 110 26.33 -9.57 -4.37
C LEU A 110 25.90 -11.03 -4.26
N VAL A 111 24.67 -11.33 -4.65
CA VAL A 111 24.09 -12.69 -4.70
C VAL A 111 24.96 -13.59 -5.61
N ALA A 112 25.34 -13.07 -6.77
CA ALA A 112 26.10 -13.78 -7.79
C ALA A 112 27.47 -14.29 -7.33
N THR A 113 28.04 -13.74 -6.27
CA THR A 113 29.37 -14.09 -5.77
C THR A 113 29.35 -15.04 -4.58
N GLN A 114 28.18 -15.37 -4.04
CA GLN A 114 28.03 -16.17 -2.84
C GLN A 114 27.30 -17.50 -3.11
N PRO A 115 27.71 -18.61 -2.47
CA PRO A 115 27.04 -19.88 -2.62
C PRO A 115 25.71 -19.90 -1.84
N SER A 116 24.80 -20.74 -2.26
CA SER A 116 23.46 -20.87 -1.64
C SER A 116 23.51 -21.29 -0.16
N SER A 117 24.62 -21.82 0.32
CA SER A 117 24.82 -22.13 1.74
C SER A 117 24.72 -20.89 2.65
N VAL A 118 24.91 -19.68 2.11
CA VAL A 118 24.71 -18.44 2.87
C VAL A 118 23.26 -18.26 3.33
N LEU A 119 22.29 -18.79 2.58
CA LEU A 119 20.85 -18.65 2.87
C LEU A 119 20.44 -19.25 4.22
N SER A 120 21.18 -20.21 4.75
CA SER A 120 20.93 -20.78 6.08
C SER A 120 21.33 -19.86 7.24
N ARG A 121 22.10 -18.80 6.96
CA ARG A 121 22.64 -17.88 7.95
C ARG A 121 22.10 -16.46 7.86
N ILE A 122 21.35 -16.16 6.79
CA ILE A 122 20.72 -14.86 6.59
C ILE A 122 19.20 -15.01 6.59
N GLY A 123 18.52 -13.91 6.83
CA GLY A 123 17.07 -13.81 6.72
C GLY A 123 16.65 -12.44 6.24
N ILE A 124 15.40 -12.36 5.81
CA ILE A 124 14.80 -11.09 5.40
C ILE A 124 14.64 -10.21 6.65
N ARG A 125 15.05 -8.95 6.53
CA ARG A 125 14.99 -7.95 7.58
C ARG A 125 14.53 -6.62 7.02
N GLN A 126 13.29 -6.26 7.33
CA GLN A 126 12.68 -4.99 6.92
C GLN A 126 12.03 -4.31 8.13
N PRO A 127 12.81 -3.57 8.94
CA PRO A 127 12.35 -3.00 10.21
C PRO A 127 11.23 -1.96 10.03
N GLN A 128 11.14 -1.35 8.88
CA GLN A 128 10.08 -0.40 8.54
C GLN A 128 8.67 -1.01 8.55
N LEU A 129 8.57 -2.32 8.35
CA LEU A 129 7.30 -3.04 8.34
C LEU A 129 6.90 -3.56 9.74
N GLY A 130 7.68 -3.23 10.75
CA GLY A 130 7.38 -3.55 12.14
C GLY A 130 8.30 -4.61 12.76
N PRO A 131 8.24 -4.74 14.10
CA PRO A 131 9.16 -5.58 14.86
C PRO A 131 8.99 -7.08 14.57
N ALA A 132 7.87 -7.53 14.05
CA ALA A 132 7.68 -8.92 13.62
C ALA A 132 8.69 -9.37 12.56
N TRP A 133 9.20 -8.42 11.76
CA TRP A 133 10.11 -8.68 10.64
C TRP A 133 11.59 -8.44 10.98
N THR A 134 11.90 -8.26 12.26
CA THR A 134 13.26 -8.03 12.76
C THR A 134 13.70 -9.02 13.84
N ARG A 135 12.76 -9.80 14.40
CA ARG A 135 13.01 -10.77 15.47
C ARG A 135 13.41 -12.13 14.92
N SER A 136 14.29 -12.81 15.61
CA SER A 136 14.66 -14.21 15.30
C SER A 136 13.52 -15.17 15.70
N PRO A 137 13.25 -16.24 14.94
CA PRO A 137 13.87 -16.55 13.65
C PRO A 137 13.38 -15.60 12.53
N LEU A 138 14.31 -15.10 11.72
CA LEU A 138 13.99 -14.27 10.57
C LEU A 138 13.32 -15.10 9.47
N THR A 139 12.49 -14.43 8.68
CA THR A 139 11.92 -15.03 7.47
C THR A 139 13.03 -15.38 6.47
N ALA A 140 13.05 -16.62 6.00
CA ALA A 140 14.04 -17.08 5.02
C ALA A 140 13.87 -16.38 3.66
N VAL A 141 14.97 -16.18 2.94
CA VAL A 141 14.95 -15.78 1.52
C VAL A 141 14.44 -16.97 0.70
N PRO A 142 13.33 -16.85 -0.05
CA PRO A 142 12.76 -17.99 -0.76
C PRO A 142 13.62 -18.43 -1.93
N ARG A 143 13.70 -19.74 -2.16
CA ARG A 143 14.14 -20.28 -3.43
C ARG A 143 13.00 -20.16 -4.45
N LEU A 144 13.34 -19.91 -5.71
CA LEU A 144 12.33 -19.82 -6.77
C LEU A 144 11.48 -21.09 -6.89
N GLU A 145 12.11 -22.25 -6.75
CA GLU A 145 11.39 -23.53 -6.81
C GLU A 145 10.29 -23.63 -5.76
N THR A 146 10.52 -23.14 -4.54
CA THR A 146 9.50 -23.10 -3.49
C THR A 146 8.31 -22.24 -3.89
N VAL A 147 8.56 -21.07 -4.47
CA VAL A 147 7.51 -20.16 -4.94
C VAL A 147 6.72 -20.78 -6.09
N LEU A 148 7.41 -21.34 -7.09
CA LEU A 148 6.76 -21.99 -8.24
C LEU A 148 5.95 -23.23 -7.83
N THR A 149 6.45 -24.01 -6.88
CA THR A 149 5.72 -25.20 -6.37
C THR A 149 4.47 -24.80 -5.61
N GLU A 150 4.51 -23.73 -4.81
CA GLU A 150 3.37 -23.32 -4.00
C GLU A 150 2.31 -22.58 -4.82
N PHE A 151 2.71 -21.69 -5.74
CA PHE A 151 1.79 -20.78 -6.44
C PHE A 151 1.60 -21.09 -7.93
N GLY A 152 2.50 -21.82 -8.54
CA GLY A 152 2.39 -22.19 -9.97
C GLY A 152 1.10 -22.91 -10.30
N GLY A 153 0.42 -22.46 -11.35
CA GLY A 153 -0.90 -22.98 -11.73
C GLY A 153 -2.06 -22.59 -10.83
N LYS A 154 -1.81 -21.87 -9.72
CA LYS A 154 -2.86 -21.30 -8.86
C LYS A 154 -3.09 -19.82 -9.15
N VAL A 155 -2.02 -19.12 -9.52
CA VAL A 155 -2.02 -17.74 -9.97
C VAL A 155 -1.02 -17.59 -11.12
N VAL A 156 -1.12 -16.52 -11.89
CA VAL A 156 -0.11 -16.15 -12.88
C VAL A 156 1.11 -15.57 -12.16
N ILE A 157 2.30 -15.85 -12.68
CA ILE A 157 3.55 -15.34 -12.11
C ILE A 157 4.33 -14.54 -13.15
N CYS A 158 4.54 -13.25 -12.93
CA CYS A 158 5.44 -12.42 -13.71
C CYS A 158 6.88 -12.61 -13.21
N LEU A 159 7.71 -13.31 -13.98
CA LEU A 159 9.08 -13.65 -13.60
C LEU A 159 10.10 -12.72 -14.26
N GLU A 160 10.94 -12.08 -13.46
CA GLU A 160 12.06 -11.26 -13.92
C GLU A 160 13.41 -11.83 -13.47
N ALA A 161 14.27 -12.19 -14.40
CA ALA A 161 15.66 -12.48 -14.09
C ALA A 161 16.43 -11.18 -13.94
N LYS A 162 16.89 -10.89 -12.70
CA LYS A 162 17.72 -9.71 -12.39
C LYS A 162 19.19 -9.90 -12.80
N ASP A 163 19.62 -11.12 -12.85
CA ASP A 163 20.94 -11.56 -13.33
C ASP A 163 20.74 -12.33 -14.64
N ASP A 164 21.44 -11.96 -15.69
CA ASP A 164 21.33 -12.60 -17.01
C ASP A 164 21.59 -14.10 -16.96
N ARG A 165 22.45 -14.57 -16.06
CA ARG A 165 22.73 -15.98 -15.83
C ARG A 165 21.52 -16.76 -15.29
N ALA A 166 20.64 -16.07 -14.57
CA ALA A 166 19.44 -16.67 -13.98
C ALA A 166 18.40 -17.04 -15.04
N TYR A 167 18.34 -16.32 -16.15
CA TYR A 167 17.26 -16.49 -17.13
C TYR A 167 17.15 -17.92 -17.72
N PRO A 168 18.20 -18.54 -18.25
CA PRO A 168 18.09 -19.90 -18.79
C PRO A 168 17.70 -20.92 -17.72
N ALA A 169 18.30 -20.82 -16.51
CA ALA A 169 17.97 -21.72 -15.40
C ALA A 169 16.55 -21.53 -14.89
N MET A 170 16.06 -20.29 -14.83
CA MET A 170 14.69 -19.94 -14.49
C MET A 170 13.70 -20.55 -15.47
N MET A 171 13.92 -20.39 -16.77
CA MET A 171 13.02 -20.95 -17.80
C MET A 171 13.07 -22.48 -17.84
N ALA A 172 14.24 -23.09 -17.65
CA ALA A 172 14.35 -24.55 -17.53
C ALA A 172 13.56 -25.08 -16.31
N MET A 173 13.58 -24.36 -15.18
CA MET A 173 12.80 -24.71 -13.98
C MET A 173 11.28 -24.59 -14.25
N VAL A 174 10.84 -23.51 -14.89
CA VAL A 174 9.43 -23.29 -15.28
C VAL A 174 8.95 -24.43 -16.19
N ALA A 175 9.75 -24.79 -17.19
CA ALA A 175 9.42 -25.89 -18.11
C ALA A 175 9.37 -27.27 -17.39
N ARG A 176 10.35 -27.55 -16.52
CA ARG A 176 10.39 -28.78 -15.71
C ARG A 176 9.17 -28.94 -14.80
N LEU A 177 8.65 -27.83 -14.29
CA LEU A 177 7.46 -27.81 -13.43
C LEU A 177 6.13 -27.72 -14.22
N ASN A 178 6.16 -27.74 -15.56
CA ASN A 178 5.00 -27.62 -16.47
C ASN A 178 4.21 -26.33 -16.24
N LEU A 179 4.90 -25.18 -16.04
CA LEU A 179 4.31 -23.89 -15.72
C LEU A 179 4.43 -22.85 -16.84
N LEU A 180 4.86 -23.23 -18.06
CA LEU A 180 5.03 -22.28 -19.17
C LEU A 180 3.75 -21.50 -19.46
N ASP A 181 2.58 -22.13 -19.36
CA ASP A 181 1.29 -21.48 -19.61
C ASP A 181 0.86 -20.54 -18.45
N SER A 182 1.54 -20.58 -17.29
CA SER A 182 1.18 -19.83 -16.08
C SER A 182 2.14 -18.68 -15.77
N VAL A 183 3.12 -18.42 -16.66
CA VAL A 183 4.12 -17.38 -16.43
C VAL A 183 4.10 -16.32 -17.53
N ILE A 184 4.44 -15.10 -17.13
CA ILE A 184 4.73 -13.95 -17.99
C ILE A 184 6.20 -13.61 -17.78
N VAL A 185 6.96 -13.45 -18.84
CA VAL A 185 8.37 -13.02 -18.74
C VAL A 185 8.43 -11.51 -18.58
N LYS A 186 8.89 -11.06 -17.41
CA LYS A 186 9.11 -9.62 -17.15
C LYS A 186 10.53 -9.25 -17.56
N ALA A 187 10.66 -8.19 -18.36
CA ALA A 187 11.95 -7.67 -18.79
C ALA A 187 11.86 -6.16 -19.07
N TYR A 188 13.00 -5.50 -18.97
CA TYR A 188 13.16 -4.11 -19.40
C TYR A 188 12.86 -3.99 -20.90
N HIS A 189 12.20 -2.93 -21.32
CA HIS A 189 11.64 -2.78 -22.66
C HIS A 189 12.63 -3.02 -23.83
N SER A 190 13.92 -2.76 -23.64
CA SER A 190 14.95 -2.96 -24.64
C SER A 190 15.72 -4.30 -24.52
N SER A 191 15.37 -5.13 -23.52
CA SER A 191 16.04 -6.41 -23.25
C SER A 191 15.91 -7.40 -24.42
N VAL A 192 16.99 -8.16 -24.68
CA VAL A 192 16.98 -9.31 -25.59
C VAL A 192 16.05 -10.44 -25.12
N ARG A 193 15.67 -10.45 -23.84
CA ARG A 193 14.75 -11.43 -23.27
C ARG A 193 13.34 -11.32 -23.84
N ILE A 194 12.94 -10.15 -24.34
CA ILE A 194 11.62 -9.95 -24.97
C ILE A 194 11.50 -10.78 -26.26
N PRO A 195 12.36 -10.61 -27.29
CA PRO A 195 12.26 -11.43 -28.47
C PRO A 195 12.51 -12.93 -28.19
N GLU A 196 13.36 -13.29 -27.23
CA GLU A 196 13.56 -14.69 -26.82
C GLU A 196 12.27 -15.31 -26.25
N ALA A 197 11.60 -14.62 -25.34
CA ALA A 197 10.33 -15.07 -24.75
C ALA A 197 9.22 -15.17 -25.82
N LYS A 198 9.11 -14.18 -26.71
CA LYS A 198 8.14 -14.19 -27.82
C LYS A 198 8.40 -15.35 -28.77
N ALA A 199 9.65 -15.63 -29.11
CA ALA A 199 10.02 -16.80 -29.96
C ALA A 199 9.65 -18.12 -29.29
N ALA A 200 9.64 -18.19 -27.97
CA ALA A 200 9.19 -19.34 -27.19
C ALA A 200 7.65 -19.36 -26.98
N GLY A 201 6.90 -18.45 -27.57
CA GLY A 201 5.45 -18.36 -27.44
C GLY A 201 4.95 -17.83 -26.07
N LEU A 202 5.84 -17.21 -25.27
CA LEU A 202 5.50 -16.71 -23.95
C LEU A 202 5.06 -15.24 -24.02
N PRO A 203 4.05 -14.85 -23.24
CA PRO A 203 3.70 -13.45 -23.08
C PRO A 203 4.78 -12.71 -22.28
N VAL A 204 4.91 -11.41 -22.54
CA VAL A 204 5.91 -10.56 -21.88
C VAL A 204 5.29 -9.39 -21.14
N PHE A 205 5.97 -8.97 -20.09
CA PHE A 205 5.74 -7.76 -19.31
C PHE A 205 6.95 -6.85 -19.60
N ALA A 206 6.79 -5.96 -20.58
CA ALA A 206 7.85 -5.02 -20.95
C ALA A 206 7.71 -3.73 -20.15
N TYR A 207 8.68 -3.43 -19.28
CA TYR A 207 8.60 -2.22 -18.45
C TYR A 207 9.59 -1.14 -18.89
N LEU A 208 9.16 0.12 -18.74
CA LEU A 208 9.95 1.33 -18.91
C LEU A 208 10.36 1.88 -17.55
N SER A 209 11.48 2.63 -17.50
CA SER A 209 11.85 3.46 -16.35
C SER A 209 11.36 4.91 -16.55
N PRO A 210 11.39 5.76 -15.50
CA PRO A 210 11.07 7.18 -15.66
C PRO A 210 11.90 7.91 -16.75
N ALA A 211 13.15 7.49 -16.93
CA ALA A 211 14.02 8.07 -17.96
C ALA A 211 13.60 7.72 -19.40
N ASP A 212 12.80 6.69 -19.59
CA ASP A 212 12.38 6.18 -20.90
C ASP A 212 11.04 6.78 -21.38
N MET A 213 10.40 7.60 -20.57
CA MET A 213 9.05 8.09 -20.82
C MET A 213 9.01 9.16 -21.92
N THR A 214 9.21 8.70 -23.16
CA THR A 214 9.05 9.47 -24.40
C THR A 214 8.19 8.71 -25.40
N VAL A 215 7.50 9.42 -26.29
CA VAL A 215 6.70 8.80 -27.36
C VAL A 215 7.55 7.84 -28.19
N ALA A 216 8.75 8.24 -28.57
CA ALA A 216 9.65 7.41 -29.38
C ALA A 216 10.03 6.09 -28.71
N THR A 217 10.30 6.12 -27.39
CA THR A 217 10.61 4.90 -26.63
C THR A 217 9.39 4.00 -26.46
N ILE A 218 8.21 4.61 -26.22
CA ILE A 218 6.93 3.88 -26.13
C ILE A 218 6.63 3.17 -27.46
N ASP A 219 6.76 3.86 -28.59
CA ASP A 219 6.56 3.31 -29.91
C ASP A 219 7.53 2.16 -30.21
N ALA A 220 8.82 2.34 -29.87
CA ALA A 220 9.81 1.28 -30.06
C ALA A 220 9.58 0.07 -29.18
N ALA A 221 9.12 0.27 -27.94
CA ALA A 221 8.78 -0.82 -27.03
C ALA A 221 7.54 -1.59 -27.53
N THR A 222 6.48 -0.88 -27.90
CA THR A 222 5.21 -1.48 -28.35
C THR A 222 5.32 -2.18 -29.69
N ALA A 223 6.22 -1.76 -30.57
CA ALA A 223 6.47 -2.43 -31.85
C ALA A 223 6.87 -3.91 -31.68
N ARG A 224 7.30 -4.33 -30.50
CA ARG A 224 7.70 -5.71 -30.17
C ARG A 224 6.61 -6.51 -29.43
N LEU A 225 5.51 -5.85 -29.09
CA LEU A 225 4.46 -6.39 -28.23
C LEU A 225 3.17 -6.62 -29.02
N ASP A 226 2.32 -7.48 -28.48
CA ASP A 226 0.97 -7.70 -28.98
C ASP A 226 -0.07 -7.64 -27.84
N ARG A 227 -1.32 -7.94 -28.15
CA ARG A 227 -2.44 -7.87 -27.19
C ARG A 227 -2.36 -8.87 -26.03
N ASN A 228 -1.47 -9.85 -26.10
CA ASN A 228 -1.28 -10.85 -25.03
C ASN A 228 -0.17 -10.42 -24.07
N ASP A 229 0.59 -9.37 -24.43
CA ASP A 229 1.66 -8.82 -23.64
C ASP A 229 1.16 -7.68 -22.73
N LEU A 230 2.03 -7.15 -21.88
CA LEU A 230 1.80 -5.99 -21.05
C LEU A 230 2.87 -4.95 -21.32
N LEU A 231 2.47 -3.73 -21.67
CA LEU A 231 3.34 -2.55 -21.62
C LEU A 231 3.20 -1.92 -20.25
N VAL A 232 4.31 -1.74 -19.53
CA VAL A 232 4.27 -1.32 -18.13
C VAL A 232 5.08 -0.05 -17.93
N LEU A 233 4.39 1.02 -17.54
CA LEU A 233 4.93 2.36 -17.40
C LEU A 233 5.08 2.75 -15.93
N PRO A 234 6.09 3.56 -15.56
CA PRO A 234 6.11 4.17 -14.24
C PRO A 234 4.92 5.12 -14.10
N TYR A 235 4.37 5.24 -12.88
CA TYR A 235 3.18 6.09 -12.65
C TYR A 235 3.54 7.57 -12.48
N ASP A 236 4.79 7.88 -12.18
CA ASP A 236 5.29 9.23 -12.01
C ASP A 236 6.68 9.42 -12.63
N ASN A 237 7.14 10.65 -12.67
CA ASN A 237 8.44 11.02 -13.24
C ASN A 237 9.64 10.70 -12.33
N GLY A 238 9.46 9.98 -11.24
CA GLY A 238 10.49 9.60 -10.28
C GLY A 238 10.58 10.51 -9.05
N ASP A 239 9.72 11.53 -8.93
CA ASP A 239 9.63 12.41 -7.76
C ASP A 239 8.40 12.11 -6.87
N TYR A 240 7.57 11.16 -7.28
CA TYR A 240 6.33 10.72 -6.63
C TYR A 240 5.24 11.81 -6.49
N LEU A 241 5.36 12.89 -7.24
CA LEU A 241 4.48 14.06 -7.14
C LEU A 241 3.80 14.41 -8.45
N THR A 242 4.41 14.06 -9.58
CA THR A 242 3.98 14.53 -10.90
C THR A 242 3.67 13.35 -11.81
N TYR A 243 2.40 13.23 -12.18
CA TYR A 243 1.98 12.29 -13.21
C TYR A 243 2.55 12.64 -14.57
N TYR A 244 2.67 11.64 -15.42
CA TYR A 244 3.00 11.89 -16.82
C TYR A 244 1.86 12.58 -17.54
N PRO A 245 2.18 13.42 -18.56
CA PRO A 245 1.16 14.04 -19.40
C PRO A 245 0.21 13.02 -20.03
N ASP A 246 -1.07 13.36 -20.09
CA ASP A 246 -2.12 12.48 -20.62
C ASP A 246 -1.85 12.04 -22.06
N GLU A 247 -1.15 12.87 -22.84
CA GLU A 247 -0.75 12.59 -24.22
C GLU A 247 0.22 11.39 -24.33
N LEU A 248 1.12 11.21 -23.36
CA LEU A 248 2.00 10.05 -23.33
C LEU A 248 1.21 8.76 -23.05
N ILE A 249 0.25 8.84 -22.15
CA ILE A 249 -0.61 7.70 -21.83
C ILE A 249 -1.52 7.37 -23.04
N ALA A 250 -2.04 8.38 -23.71
CA ALA A 250 -2.82 8.22 -24.93
C ALA A 250 -2.02 7.58 -26.08
N ALA A 251 -0.76 8.00 -26.26
CA ALA A 251 0.15 7.41 -27.25
C ALA A 251 0.41 5.92 -26.92
N ALA A 252 0.71 5.58 -25.66
CA ALA A 252 0.92 4.21 -25.24
C ALA A 252 -0.30 3.31 -25.50
N LYS A 253 -1.52 3.81 -25.27
CA LYS A 253 -2.78 3.10 -25.51
C LYS A 253 -3.08 2.86 -26.99
N ALA A 254 -2.64 3.75 -27.87
CA ALA A 254 -2.94 3.69 -29.31
C ALA A 254 -2.43 2.38 -29.96
N HIS A 255 -1.45 1.72 -29.37
CA HIS A 255 -0.87 0.47 -29.86
C HIS A 255 -1.71 -0.77 -29.57
N GLY A 256 -2.72 -0.70 -28.68
CA GLY A 256 -3.62 -1.80 -28.36
C GLY A 256 -3.05 -2.90 -27.47
N THR A 257 -1.80 -2.79 -27.02
CA THR A 257 -1.23 -3.62 -25.97
C THR A 257 -1.82 -3.20 -24.61
N PRO A 258 -2.26 -4.12 -23.74
CA PRO A 258 -2.73 -3.78 -22.42
C PRO A 258 -1.70 -2.96 -21.64
N LEU A 259 -2.10 -1.76 -21.19
CA LEU A 259 -1.25 -0.80 -20.50
C LEU A 259 -1.39 -0.96 -18.98
N VAL A 260 -0.27 -0.99 -18.27
CA VAL A 260 -0.20 -1.16 -16.82
C VAL A 260 0.73 -0.10 -16.24
N VAL A 261 0.46 0.39 -15.04
CA VAL A 261 1.33 1.35 -14.32
C VAL A 261 1.94 0.74 -13.08
N TYR A 262 3.17 1.21 -12.69
CA TYR A 262 3.91 0.72 -11.53
C TYR A 262 4.79 1.79 -10.88
N PRO A 263 5.19 1.62 -9.61
CA PRO A 263 4.49 0.86 -8.58
C PRO A 263 3.38 1.72 -7.96
N ILE A 264 2.22 1.17 -7.81
CA ILE A 264 1.08 1.88 -7.21
C ILE A 264 0.99 1.54 -5.72
N HIS A 265 0.90 2.59 -4.90
CA HIS A 265 0.76 2.53 -3.45
C HIS A 265 -0.54 3.17 -2.96
N ARG A 266 -1.13 4.07 -3.74
CA ARG A 266 -2.32 4.85 -3.39
C ARG A 266 -3.48 4.57 -4.34
N ARG A 267 -4.70 4.60 -3.81
CA ARG A 267 -5.93 4.47 -4.59
C ARG A 267 -6.12 5.62 -5.57
N ALA A 268 -5.77 6.83 -5.14
CA ALA A 268 -5.88 8.02 -5.99
C ALA A 268 -5.01 7.93 -7.25
N ASP A 269 -3.79 7.38 -7.13
CA ASP A 269 -2.89 7.19 -8.27
C ASP A 269 -3.44 6.13 -9.23
N ALA A 270 -3.93 5.01 -8.70
CA ALA A 270 -4.61 4.00 -9.51
C ALA A 270 -5.83 4.58 -10.24
N ALA A 271 -6.68 5.30 -9.51
CA ALA A 271 -7.90 5.90 -10.05
C ALA A 271 -7.61 6.92 -11.17
N HIS A 272 -6.54 7.73 -11.02
CA HIS A 272 -6.11 8.65 -12.06
C HIS A 272 -5.83 7.92 -13.38
N TYR A 273 -4.99 6.89 -13.35
CA TYR A 273 -4.61 6.15 -14.55
C TYR A 273 -5.75 5.29 -15.11
N PHE A 274 -6.58 4.71 -14.25
CA PHE A 274 -7.76 3.96 -14.71
C PHE A 274 -8.77 4.86 -15.42
N LYS A 275 -8.94 6.11 -14.97
CA LYS A 275 -9.75 7.11 -15.65
C LYS A 275 -9.20 7.43 -17.05
N LEU A 276 -7.89 7.39 -17.24
CA LEU A 276 -7.25 7.54 -18.56
C LEU A 276 -7.35 6.26 -19.40
N GLY A 277 -7.94 5.18 -18.86
CA GLY A 277 -8.14 3.91 -19.54
C GLY A 277 -6.92 2.98 -19.53
N VAL A 278 -6.03 3.15 -18.55
CA VAL A 278 -4.98 2.17 -18.24
C VAL A 278 -5.65 0.88 -17.76
N SER A 279 -5.16 -0.27 -18.23
CA SER A 279 -5.80 -1.57 -18.04
C SER A 279 -5.53 -2.18 -16.67
N GLY A 280 -4.41 -1.81 -16.02
CA GLY A 280 -4.03 -2.42 -14.75
C GLY A 280 -2.95 -1.65 -13.99
N ALA A 281 -2.65 -2.12 -12.78
CA ALA A 281 -1.64 -1.57 -11.89
C ALA A 281 -0.80 -2.68 -11.23
N VAL A 282 0.50 -2.45 -11.11
CA VAL A 282 1.39 -3.22 -10.24
C VAL A 282 1.41 -2.55 -8.88
N THR A 283 0.90 -3.19 -7.85
CA THR A 283 0.61 -2.57 -6.56
C THR A 283 1.28 -3.27 -5.39
N SER A 284 1.87 -2.49 -4.49
CA SER A 284 2.62 -2.98 -3.33
C SER A 284 1.74 -3.22 -2.09
N ASP A 285 0.66 -2.49 -1.93
CA ASP A 285 -0.37 -2.76 -0.91
C ASP A 285 -1.63 -3.32 -1.58
N TYR A 286 -1.56 -4.60 -1.93
CA TYR A 286 -2.60 -5.23 -2.74
C TYR A 286 -3.99 -5.13 -2.11
N GLY A 287 -4.12 -5.46 -0.84
CA GLY A 287 -5.41 -5.43 -0.15
C GLY A 287 -6.04 -4.04 -0.08
N TYR A 288 -5.21 -3.01 0.05
CA TYR A 288 -5.67 -1.63 0.11
C TYR A 288 -6.01 -1.06 -1.28
N THR A 289 -5.10 -1.20 -2.24
CA THR A 289 -5.25 -0.54 -3.54
C THR A 289 -6.19 -1.25 -4.50
N SER A 290 -6.41 -2.56 -4.35
CA SER A 290 -7.28 -3.36 -5.23
C SER A 290 -8.74 -3.37 -4.81
N THR A 291 -9.10 -2.76 -3.69
CA THR A 291 -10.45 -2.71 -3.15
C THR A 291 -10.86 -1.30 -2.75
N ASP A 292 -12.16 -1.03 -2.74
CA ASP A 292 -12.73 0.20 -2.17
C ASP A 292 -13.24 -0.01 -0.74
N THR A 293 -12.89 -1.15 -0.14
CA THR A 293 -13.40 -1.51 1.18
C THR A 293 -12.81 -0.59 2.25
N ALA A 294 -13.67 -0.09 3.12
CA ALA A 294 -13.25 0.60 4.34
C ALA A 294 -12.56 -0.39 5.29
N ALA A 295 -11.43 0.01 5.86
CA ALA A 295 -10.58 -0.86 6.66
C ALA A 295 -10.26 -0.29 8.06
N ALA A 296 -11.08 0.64 8.57
CA ALA A 296 -10.83 1.28 9.85
C ALA A 296 -11.10 0.34 11.01
N THR A 297 -10.06 -0.24 11.59
CA THR A 297 -10.12 -1.04 12.80
C THR A 297 -8.97 -0.70 13.74
N SER A 298 -9.18 -0.81 15.04
CA SER A 298 -8.14 -0.65 16.07
C SER A 298 -7.06 -1.73 15.98
N ASP A 299 -7.38 -2.90 15.42
CA ASP A 299 -6.49 -4.05 15.36
C ASP A 299 -5.38 -3.90 14.34
N ASN A 300 -5.57 -3.06 13.35
CA ASN A 300 -4.56 -2.85 12.30
C ASN A 300 -3.25 -2.30 12.87
N TRP A 301 -3.30 -1.39 13.82
CA TRP A 301 -2.09 -0.89 14.48
C TRP A 301 -1.39 -1.99 15.28
N ALA A 302 -2.13 -2.71 16.11
CA ALA A 302 -1.59 -3.80 16.94
C ALA A 302 -0.99 -4.93 16.09
N SER A 303 -1.62 -5.27 14.97
CA SER A 303 -1.15 -6.31 14.04
C SER A 303 -0.02 -5.86 13.11
N LYS A 304 0.36 -4.59 13.10
CA LYS A 304 1.36 -3.99 12.19
C LYS A 304 0.97 -4.10 10.71
N ARG A 305 -0.32 -4.13 10.42
CA ARG A 305 -0.86 -4.17 9.07
C ARG A 305 -1.12 -2.77 8.51
N ILE A 306 -0.45 -1.77 9.03
CA ILE A 306 -0.54 -0.41 8.52
C ILE A 306 0.54 -0.27 7.47
N SER A 307 0.12 0.00 6.25
CA SER A 307 1.03 0.46 5.21
C SER A 307 1.75 1.69 5.74
N SER A 308 3.07 1.67 5.71
CA SER A 308 3.86 2.84 6.06
C SER A 308 3.61 4.00 5.09
N GLY A 309 2.77 3.75 4.09
CA GLY A 309 2.45 4.70 3.06
C GLY A 309 3.64 4.98 2.18
N GLU A 310 3.37 5.70 1.14
CA GLU A 310 4.38 6.23 0.27
C GLU A 310 4.89 7.55 0.80
N LYS A 311 6.17 7.79 0.66
CA LYS A 311 6.74 9.10 0.91
C LYS A 311 6.84 9.89 -0.37
N PRO A 312 6.51 11.18 -0.34
CA PRO A 312 7.01 12.07 -1.35
C PRO A 312 8.55 12.03 -1.33
N LYS A 313 9.14 11.89 -2.49
CA LYS A 313 10.59 11.69 -2.67
C LYS A 313 11.11 10.47 -1.90
N MET A 314 10.87 9.30 -2.45
CA MET A 314 11.64 8.12 -2.14
C MET A 314 12.87 8.07 -3.07
N PRO A 315 13.97 8.78 -2.76
CA PRO A 315 15.20 8.54 -3.48
C PRO A 315 15.70 7.20 -3.01
N ASP A 316 15.55 6.20 -3.81
CA ASP A 316 15.85 4.86 -3.41
C ASP A 316 15.09 4.37 -2.15
N SER A 317 14.91 3.13 -2.04
CA SER A 317 14.26 2.36 -1.00
C SER A 317 14.73 2.60 0.46
N ARG A 318 15.45 3.66 0.75
CA ARG A 318 15.95 4.00 2.09
C ARG A 318 15.09 5.00 2.81
N SER A 319 14.30 5.78 2.10
CA SER A 319 13.47 6.77 2.73
C SER A 319 12.17 6.14 3.20
N LEU A 320 12.21 5.66 4.37
CA LEU A 320 11.06 5.04 4.99
C LEU A 320 10.27 6.10 5.71
N ALA A 321 8.97 5.98 5.61
CA ALA A 321 8.05 6.85 6.30
C ALA A 321 8.27 6.81 7.81
N GLY A 322 8.84 5.75 8.32
CA GLY A 322 9.16 5.64 9.72
C GLY A 322 9.83 4.32 10.03
N SER A 323 10.23 4.15 11.26
CA SER A 323 10.75 2.89 11.78
C SER A 323 9.95 2.45 12.99
N TRP A 324 9.67 1.15 13.07
CA TRP A 324 9.01 0.55 14.21
C TRP A 324 10.02 0.17 15.28
N THR A 325 9.73 0.54 16.53
CA THR A 325 10.47 0.05 17.69
C THR A 325 9.97 -1.33 18.13
N ALA A 326 10.72 -1.98 19.02
CA ALA A 326 10.30 -3.22 19.64
C ALA A 326 9.03 -3.10 20.51
N LEU A 327 8.68 -1.86 20.91
CA LEU A 327 7.51 -1.54 21.72
C LEU A 327 6.26 -1.20 20.88
N ASN A 328 6.29 -1.44 19.56
CA ASN A 328 5.22 -1.08 18.65
C ASN A 328 5.00 0.44 18.50
N GLU A 329 6.06 1.20 18.66
CA GLU A 329 6.06 2.62 18.41
C GLU A 329 6.56 2.87 17.00
N LEU A 330 5.88 3.72 16.25
CA LEU A 330 6.29 4.16 14.93
C LEU A 330 6.98 5.50 15.06
N THR A 331 8.27 5.56 14.75
CA THR A 331 9.03 6.80 14.76
C THR A 331 9.13 7.37 13.35
N LEU A 332 8.64 8.57 13.18
CA LEU A 332 8.88 9.38 11.99
C LEU A 332 10.30 9.92 12.05
N GLY A 333 11.07 9.62 11.02
CA GLY A 333 12.49 9.93 10.99
C GLY A 333 12.80 11.42 10.92
N THR A 334 14.10 11.72 10.92
CA THR A 334 14.64 13.08 10.92
C THR A 334 15.14 13.51 9.55
N ASP A 335 14.99 12.68 8.53
CA ASP A 335 15.65 12.86 7.23
C ASP A 335 14.97 13.92 6.36
N GLU A 336 13.73 14.27 6.67
CA GLU A 336 12.96 15.23 5.89
C GLU A 336 12.21 16.23 6.78
N LYS A 337 12.08 17.45 6.28
CA LYS A 337 11.42 18.56 6.99
C LYS A 337 9.95 18.25 7.30
N ARG A 338 9.27 17.57 6.39
CA ARG A 338 7.88 17.15 6.54
C ARG A 338 7.76 15.69 6.19
N GLN A 339 7.06 14.96 7.02
CA GLN A 339 6.82 13.54 6.81
C GLN A 339 5.38 13.22 7.13
N PHE A 340 4.69 12.63 6.17
CA PHE A 340 3.35 12.10 6.35
C PHE A 340 3.32 10.62 5.98
N ILE A 341 2.52 9.88 6.72
CA ILE A 341 2.25 8.47 6.48
C ILE A 341 0.77 8.32 6.21
N THR A 342 0.42 7.80 5.06
CA THR A 342 -0.94 7.35 4.78
C THR A 342 -1.21 6.12 5.63
N LEU A 343 -2.30 6.14 6.36
CA LEU A 343 -2.71 5.02 7.22
C LEU A 343 -3.57 4.04 6.41
N GLY A 344 -3.01 3.50 5.32
CA GLY A 344 -3.71 2.73 4.30
C GLY A 344 -4.61 1.63 4.84
N GLN A 345 -4.16 0.86 5.82
CA GLN A 345 -4.97 -0.20 6.43
C GLN A 345 -6.09 0.31 7.36
N LEU A 346 -6.06 1.61 7.70
CA LEU A 346 -7.12 2.29 8.44
C LEU A 346 -8.02 3.14 7.52
N CYS A 347 -7.72 3.20 6.24
CA CYS A 347 -8.42 4.00 5.23
C CYS A 347 -9.07 3.11 4.16
N PRO A 348 -10.15 3.60 3.54
CA PRO A 348 -10.94 4.71 4.03
C PRO A 348 -11.78 4.27 5.24
N ILE A 349 -12.03 5.18 6.16
CA ILE A 349 -13.12 5.02 7.12
C ILE A 349 -14.41 5.05 6.31
N ALA A 350 -15.33 4.11 6.55
CA ALA A 350 -16.56 4.04 5.78
C ALA A 350 -17.26 5.40 5.74
N ALA A 351 -17.56 5.89 4.54
CA ALA A 351 -18.25 7.17 4.36
C ALA A 351 -19.61 7.23 5.08
N ALA A 352 -20.23 6.06 5.29
CA ALA A 352 -21.42 5.93 6.13
C ALA A 352 -21.13 6.08 7.63
N ALA A 353 -19.85 6.00 8.06
CA ALA A 353 -19.45 6.35 9.40
C ALA A 353 -19.43 7.88 9.53
N SER A 354 -20.60 8.47 9.58
CA SER A 354 -20.75 9.90 9.86
C SER A 354 -20.22 10.29 11.23
N GLN A 355 -19.82 9.31 12.03
CA GLN A 355 -19.26 9.49 13.35
C GLN A 355 -18.16 8.44 13.60
N TYR A 356 -16.99 8.89 14.01
CA TYR A 356 -15.89 8.05 14.46
C TYR A 356 -14.98 8.79 15.42
N ARG A 357 -14.14 8.03 16.11
CA ARG A 357 -13.13 8.54 17.04
C ARG A 357 -11.77 7.98 16.67
N LEU A 358 -10.79 8.86 16.52
CA LEU A 358 -9.38 8.50 16.45
C LEU A 358 -8.73 8.76 17.80
N THR A 359 -7.95 7.82 18.30
CA THR A 359 -7.15 8.00 19.51
C THR A 359 -5.75 7.44 19.26
N PHE A 360 -4.74 8.18 19.63
CA PHE A 360 -3.34 7.76 19.56
C PHE A 360 -2.49 8.56 20.53
N SER A 361 -1.27 8.09 20.81
CA SER A 361 -0.29 8.83 21.61
C SER A 361 0.89 9.24 20.76
N ALA A 362 1.44 10.42 21.02
CA ALA A 362 2.58 11.00 20.34
C ALA A 362 3.60 11.58 21.32
N ALA A 363 4.88 11.49 20.98
CA ALA A 363 5.96 12.09 21.74
C ALA A 363 7.07 12.59 20.82
N TRP A 364 7.65 13.74 21.11
CA TRP A 364 8.87 14.21 20.48
C TRP A 364 10.09 13.68 21.27
N ASP A 365 11.09 13.11 20.60
CA ASP A 365 12.34 12.67 21.24
C ASP A 365 13.13 13.86 21.82
N ARG A 366 13.06 14.98 21.13
CA ARG A 366 13.48 16.31 21.59
C ARG A 366 12.52 17.36 21.05
N LEU A 367 12.43 18.48 21.73
CA LEU A 367 11.57 19.55 21.24
C LEU A 367 12.19 20.17 19.99
N PRO A 368 11.42 20.34 18.90
CA PRO A 368 11.85 21.09 17.74
C PRO A 368 12.21 22.53 18.09
N ALA A 369 13.28 23.05 17.49
CA ALA A 369 13.64 24.45 17.65
C ALA A 369 12.74 25.38 16.80
N ASP A 370 12.10 24.84 15.77
CA ASP A 370 11.15 25.56 14.93
C ASP A 370 9.80 25.69 15.66
N PRO A 371 9.36 26.92 15.96
CA PRO A 371 8.08 27.14 16.66
C PRO A 371 6.86 26.76 15.81
N SER A 372 7.02 26.60 14.50
CA SER A 372 5.96 26.12 13.61
C SER A 372 5.84 24.60 13.58
N ALA A 373 6.78 23.89 14.21
CA ALA A 373 6.75 22.43 14.24
C ALA A 373 5.47 21.90 14.90
N ALA A 374 4.85 20.94 14.27
CA ALA A 374 3.64 20.32 14.78
C ALA A 374 3.56 18.85 14.40
N LEU A 375 2.96 18.04 15.26
CA LEU A 375 2.25 16.86 14.84
C LEU A 375 1.07 17.30 13.97
N SER A 376 0.85 16.63 12.85
CA SER A 376 -0.28 16.91 11.95
C SER A 376 -1.02 15.63 11.61
N LEU A 377 -2.33 15.64 11.77
CA LEU A 377 -3.25 14.59 11.37
C LEU A 377 -4.16 15.14 10.27
N ALA A 378 -3.99 14.66 9.06
CA ALA A 378 -4.93 14.88 7.97
C ALA A 378 -6.08 13.88 8.10
N PHE A 379 -7.33 14.32 8.01
CA PHE A 379 -8.51 13.48 8.18
C PHE A 379 -9.72 13.98 7.39
N CYS A 380 -10.71 13.14 7.20
CA CYS A 380 -11.86 13.40 6.32
C CYS A 380 -11.45 13.77 4.88
N HIS A 381 -10.28 13.40 4.43
CA HIS A 381 -9.85 13.67 3.06
C HIS A 381 -10.64 12.82 2.07
N LEU A 382 -10.87 13.38 0.87
CA LEU A 382 -11.64 12.72 -0.20
C LEU A 382 -10.83 11.65 -0.93
N ASP A 383 -9.49 11.71 -0.85
CA ASP A 383 -8.58 10.72 -1.39
C ASP A 383 -7.35 10.51 -0.48
N ASP A 384 -6.48 9.59 -0.84
CA ASP A 384 -5.28 9.21 -0.08
C ASP A 384 -4.01 9.94 -0.52
N ARG A 385 -4.13 11.08 -1.18
CA ARG A 385 -2.98 11.91 -1.52
C ARG A 385 -2.38 12.53 -0.28
N TYR A 386 -1.05 12.67 -0.32
CA TYR A 386 -0.36 13.36 0.74
C TYR A 386 -0.76 14.82 0.80
N TYR A 387 -0.91 15.30 2.02
CA TYR A 387 -0.87 16.70 2.29
C TYR A 387 0.59 17.17 2.39
N GLU A 388 1.04 17.85 1.37
CA GLU A 388 2.27 18.64 1.37
C GLU A 388 2.07 19.92 0.55
N ASP A 389 2.48 21.05 1.10
CA ASP A 389 2.79 22.34 0.46
C ASP A 389 2.13 22.62 -0.90
N GLY A 390 0.83 22.53 -0.99
CA GLY A 390 0.08 22.86 -2.20
C GLY A 390 0.01 21.76 -3.25
N LEU A 391 0.56 20.56 -2.99
CA LEU A 391 0.50 19.42 -3.91
C LEU A 391 -0.64 18.46 -3.58
N SER A 392 -1.22 18.52 -2.39
CA SER A 392 -2.45 17.79 -2.10
C SER A 392 -3.61 18.42 -2.86
N LEU A 393 -4.21 17.67 -3.75
CA LEU A 393 -5.43 18.07 -4.45
C LEU A 393 -6.70 17.63 -3.70
N SER A 394 -6.55 16.99 -2.55
CA SER A 394 -7.64 16.44 -1.75
C SER A 394 -8.16 17.46 -0.74
N GLU A 395 -9.45 17.66 -0.73
CA GLU A 395 -10.11 18.42 0.34
C GLU A 395 -10.20 17.60 1.61
N GLY A 396 -10.12 18.25 2.77
CA GLY A 396 -10.19 17.60 4.07
C GLY A 396 -9.93 18.57 5.22
N TYR A 397 -9.50 18.02 6.35
CA TYR A 397 -9.13 18.79 7.53
C TYR A 397 -7.77 18.39 8.05
N HIS A 398 -7.12 19.32 8.77
CA HIS A 398 -5.90 19.05 9.51
C HIS A 398 -6.07 19.39 10.98
N ALA A 399 -5.71 18.45 11.84
CA ALA A 399 -5.61 18.65 13.27
C ALA A 399 -4.13 18.68 13.66
N THR A 400 -3.67 19.75 14.29
CA THR A 400 -2.28 19.90 14.68
C THR A 400 -2.12 20.03 16.18
N MET A 401 -0.97 19.58 16.70
CA MET A 401 -0.50 19.86 18.04
C MET A 401 0.96 20.32 17.98
N SER A 402 1.21 21.55 18.42
CA SER A 402 2.57 22.08 18.55
C SER A 402 3.17 21.74 19.92
N PRO A 403 4.51 21.70 20.06
CA PRO A 403 5.16 21.41 21.35
C PRO A 403 4.79 22.35 22.50
N ASP A 404 4.39 23.59 22.20
CA ASP A 404 3.89 24.56 23.18
C ASP A 404 2.48 24.24 23.73
N GLY A 405 1.91 23.11 23.32
CA GLY A 405 0.58 22.66 23.71
C GLY A 405 -0.57 23.26 22.90
N THR A 406 -0.29 24.05 21.88
CA THR A 406 -1.34 24.63 21.04
C THR A 406 -1.95 23.57 20.12
N LEU A 407 -3.27 23.41 20.21
CA LEU A 407 -4.08 22.58 19.33
C LEU A 407 -4.74 23.48 18.28
N ARG A 408 -4.75 23.05 17.01
CA ARG A 408 -5.44 23.78 15.93
C ARG A 408 -6.19 22.83 15.03
N LEU A 409 -7.31 23.29 14.48
CA LEU A 409 -8.04 22.64 13.39
C LEU A 409 -8.09 23.57 12.21
N TYR A 410 -7.77 23.01 11.03
CA TYR A 410 -7.80 23.72 9.77
C TYR A 410 -8.71 22.98 8.77
N ARG A 411 -9.36 23.73 7.90
CA ARG A 411 -9.92 23.19 6.66
C ARG A 411 -8.90 23.35 5.54
N HIS A 412 -8.63 22.27 4.84
CA HIS A 412 -7.73 22.22 3.71
C HIS A 412 -8.50 22.13 2.40
N GLY A 413 -8.10 22.92 1.41
CA GLY A 413 -8.60 22.87 0.04
C GLY A 413 -7.47 22.98 -0.97
N PRO A 414 -7.65 22.45 -2.18
CA PRO A 414 -6.55 22.27 -3.15
C PRO A 414 -5.98 23.56 -3.73
N SER A 415 -6.66 24.68 -3.58
CA SER A 415 -6.32 25.93 -4.29
C SER A 415 -6.14 27.14 -3.36
N ALA A 416 -6.17 26.94 -2.04
CA ALA A 416 -6.08 28.02 -1.08
C ALA A 416 -5.22 27.63 0.13
N PRO A 417 -4.63 28.58 0.85
CA PRO A 417 -4.03 28.31 2.14
C PRO A 417 -5.05 27.70 3.10
N ASP A 418 -4.58 26.86 4.02
CA ASP A 418 -5.41 26.26 5.05
C ASP A 418 -6.14 27.33 5.86
N GLU A 419 -7.45 27.15 6.01
CA GLU A 419 -8.30 28.00 6.82
C GLU A 419 -8.28 27.55 8.27
N LEU A 420 -7.81 28.38 9.20
CA LEU A 420 -7.88 28.10 10.63
C LEU A 420 -9.33 28.18 11.10
N LEU A 421 -9.91 27.05 11.51
CA LEU A 421 -11.27 26.96 12.02
C LEU A 421 -11.36 27.17 13.52
N GLY A 422 -10.32 26.80 14.26
CA GLY A 422 -10.29 26.96 15.71
C GLY A 422 -8.97 26.55 16.33
N GLN A 423 -8.73 27.07 17.54
CA GLN A 423 -7.56 26.71 18.34
C GLN A 423 -7.88 26.67 19.83
N ALA A 424 -7.08 25.91 20.57
CA ALA A 424 -7.13 25.84 22.04
C ALA A 424 -5.71 25.69 22.58
N ARG A 425 -5.52 26.00 23.86
CA ARG A 425 -4.24 25.85 24.53
C ARG A 425 -4.31 24.78 25.61
N THR A 426 -3.34 23.90 25.60
CA THR A 426 -3.08 22.92 26.65
C THR A 426 -1.69 23.15 27.23
N PRO A 427 -1.34 22.55 28.36
CA PRO A 427 0.03 22.61 28.86
C PRO A 427 1.04 22.13 27.80
N PRO A 428 2.21 22.78 27.67
CA PRO A 428 3.28 22.37 26.78
C PRO A 428 3.71 20.94 27.03
N VAL A 429 4.16 20.24 25.98
CA VAL A 429 4.77 18.92 26.10
C VAL A 429 6.26 19.04 26.37
N GLN A 430 6.82 18.04 27.03
CA GLN A 430 8.26 17.92 27.22
C GLN A 430 8.85 16.86 26.29
N ALA A 431 10.15 16.91 26.04
CA ALA A 431 10.85 15.89 25.31
C ALA A 431 10.65 14.51 25.95
N GLY A 432 10.30 13.50 25.16
CA GLY A 432 9.98 12.15 25.61
C GLY A 432 8.64 12.00 26.33
N GLN A 433 7.90 13.08 26.54
CA GLN A 433 6.57 13.01 27.15
C GLN A 433 5.51 12.56 26.13
N TRP A 434 4.79 11.50 26.45
CA TRP A 434 3.66 11.04 25.67
C TRP A 434 2.41 11.89 25.93
N ALA A 435 1.84 12.42 24.87
CA ALA A 435 0.55 13.08 24.86
C ALA A 435 -0.46 12.15 24.15
N THR A 436 -1.57 11.86 24.79
CA THR A 436 -2.66 11.11 24.15
C THR A 436 -3.64 12.08 23.52
N LEU A 437 -3.82 11.93 22.23
CA LEU A 437 -4.63 12.80 21.40
C LEU A 437 -5.93 12.09 20.96
N ARG A 438 -6.98 12.85 20.87
CA ARG A 438 -8.29 12.35 20.42
C ARG A 438 -8.93 13.31 19.45
N LEU A 439 -9.28 12.78 18.28
CA LEU A 439 -10.14 13.41 17.31
C LEU A 439 -11.52 12.72 17.35
N ILE A 440 -12.59 13.51 17.44
CA ILE A 440 -13.96 13.03 17.30
C ILE A 440 -14.54 13.73 16.09
N VAL A 441 -15.01 12.93 15.14
CA VAL A 441 -15.73 13.38 13.96
C VAL A 441 -17.19 13.01 14.15
N SER A 442 -18.08 13.95 13.97
CA SER A 442 -19.54 13.76 13.97
C SER A 442 -20.16 14.41 12.72
N PRO A 443 -21.43 14.16 12.43
CA PRO A 443 -22.08 14.78 11.27
C PRO A 443 -22.02 16.31 11.26
N GLN A 444 -22.01 16.96 12.44
CA GLN A 444 -22.11 18.40 12.56
C GLN A 444 -20.87 19.07 13.19
N ALA A 445 -19.96 18.29 13.78
CA ALA A 445 -18.87 18.87 14.56
C ALA A 445 -17.58 18.03 14.52
N LEU A 446 -16.48 18.71 14.71
CA LEU A 446 -15.14 18.18 14.87
C LEU A 446 -14.62 18.59 16.25
N ILE A 447 -14.06 17.64 17.01
CA ILE A 447 -13.44 17.90 18.30
C ILE A 447 -12.01 17.40 18.29
N TRP A 448 -11.06 18.26 18.62
CA TRP A 448 -9.66 17.92 18.77
C TRP A 448 -9.16 18.27 20.17
N ARG A 449 -8.59 17.28 20.89
CA ARG A 449 -8.22 17.46 22.30
C ARG A 449 -7.07 16.56 22.74
N ARG A 450 -6.45 16.94 23.87
CA ARG A 450 -5.62 16.07 24.70
C ARG A 450 -6.51 15.16 25.54
N ALA A 451 -6.43 13.85 25.34
CA ALA A 451 -7.23 12.89 26.11
C ALA A 451 -6.58 12.51 27.46
N ASP A 452 -5.27 12.72 27.59
CA ASP A 452 -4.52 12.60 28.84
C ASP A 452 -4.76 13.77 29.82
N LEU A 453 -5.40 14.84 29.36
CA LEU A 453 -5.73 16.03 30.13
C LEU A 453 -7.24 16.31 29.98
N PRO A 454 -8.11 15.57 30.70
CA PRO A 454 -9.56 15.62 30.47
C PRO A 454 -10.17 17.00 30.72
N ASP A 455 -9.62 17.77 31.64
CA ASP A 455 -10.10 19.11 32.01
C ASP A 455 -9.43 20.24 31.20
N SER A 456 -8.58 19.92 30.24
CA SER A 456 -7.95 20.92 29.38
C SER A 456 -8.91 21.44 28.32
N GLU A 457 -8.59 22.61 27.79
CA GLU A 457 -9.29 23.17 26.64
C GLU A 457 -9.26 22.19 25.43
N GLN A 458 -10.28 22.28 24.60
CA GLN A 458 -10.42 21.54 23.37
C GLN A 458 -10.81 22.45 22.22
N VAL A 459 -10.47 22.07 21.01
CA VAL A 459 -11.01 22.72 19.81
C VAL A 459 -12.33 22.04 19.48
N LEU A 460 -13.42 22.80 19.46
CA LEU A 460 -14.73 22.38 18.96
C LEU A 460 -15.10 23.26 17.78
N VAL A 461 -15.37 22.63 16.65
CA VAL A 461 -15.72 23.32 15.41
C VAL A 461 -16.99 22.70 14.85
N HIS A 462 -17.98 23.54 14.51
CA HIS A 462 -19.19 23.14 13.80
C HIS A 462 -18.97 23.29 12.30
N ASP A 463 -18.43 22.27 11.68
CA ASP A 463 -18.18 22.20 10.24
C ASP A 463 -18.46 20.79 9.73
N ALA A 464 -19.15 20.71 8.61
CA ALA A 464 -19.55 19.46 7.96
C ALA A 464 -19.26 19.46 6.45
N ALA A 465 -18.41 20.38 5.98
CA ALA A 465 -18.18 20.59 4.54
C ALA A 465 -17.57 19.34 3.86
N VAL A 466 -16.66 18.65 4.55
CA VAL A 466 -15.96 17.49 3.99
C VAL A 466 -16.06 16.29 4.93
N ARG A 467 -16.38 15.12 4.39
CA ARG A 467 -16.47 13.84 5.13
C ARG A 467 -15.93 12.69 4.30
N GLY A 468 -14.71 12.84 3.77
CA GLY A 468 -13.98 11.73 3.18
C GLY A 468 -13.48 10.73 4.23
N GLY A 469 -13.02 9.58 3.80
CA GLY A 469 -12.60 8.49 4.68
C GLY A 469 -11.09 8.35 4.86
N TYR A 470 -10.29 9.22 4.24
CA TYR A 470 -8.84 9.04 4.20
C TYR A 470 -8.11 9.79 5.30
N LEU A 471 -7.05 9.16 5.80
CA LEU A 471 -6.24 9.62 6.92
C LEU A 471 -4.76 9.60 6.53
N ALA A 472 -4.03 10.63 6.97
CA ALA A 472 -2.58 10.63 6.98
C ALA A 472 -2.09 11.27 8.28
N ILE A 473 -1.02 10.76 8.86
CA ILE A 473 -0.42 11.33 10.06
C ILE A 473 1.04 11.62 9.81
N GLY A 474 1.51 12.73 10.33
CA GLY A 474 2.87 13.13 10.10
C GLY A 474 3.34 14.24 11.03
N ARG A 475 4.46 14.80 10.66
CA ARG A 475 5.00 15.99 11.29
C ARG A 475 5.23 17.08 10.25
N SER A 476 4.96 18.30 10.65
CA SER A 476 5.33 19.51 9.93
C SER A 476 6.43 20.20 10.73
N SER A 477 7.66 20.23 10.22
CA SER A 477 8.77 20.90 10.87
C SER A 477 9.89 21.18 9.87
N ALA A 478 10.53 22.34 10.02
CA ALA A 478 11.80 22.62 9.38
C ALA A 478 12.98 22.01 10.18
N ASP A 479 12.78 21.60 11.42
CA ASP A 479 13.81 20.98 12.26
C ASP A 479 13.86 19.46 12.04
N VAL A 480 14.77 19.05 11.20
CA VAL A 480 15.01 17.63 10.89
C VAL A 480 15.64 16.84 12.03
N ARG A 481 16.02 17.48 13.14
CA ARG A 481 16.69 16.80 14.26
C ARG A 481 15.71 16.21 15.27
N ALA A 482 14.46 16.65 15.29
CA ALA A 482 13.44 16.16 16.20
C ALA A 482 12.62 15.05 15.55
N ALA A 483 12.66 13.84 16.11
CA ALA A 483 11.82 12.74 15.67
C ALA A 483 10.50 12.72 16.43
N LEU A 484 9.42 12.32 15.76
CA LEU A 484 8.10 12.15 16.35
C LEU A 484 7.79 10.66 16.44
N ALA A 485 7.55 10.18 17.65
CA ALA A 485 7.11 8.81 17.91
C ALA A 485 5.58 8.77 18.07
N LEU A 486 4.96 7.71 17.54
CA LEU A 486 3.52 7.45 17.58
C LEU A 486 3.26 6.05 18.12
N ARG A 487 2.20 5.88 18.90
CA ARG A 487 1.75 4.57 19.38
C ARG A 487 0.24 4.52 19.62
N GLU A 488 -0.26 3.29 19.75
CA GLU A 488 -1.64 3.01 20.18
C GLU A 488 -2.71 3.66 19.29
N PHE A 489 -2.47 3.72 17.98
CA PHE A 489 -3.42 4.30 17.05
C PHE A 489 -4.66 3.41 16.92
N SER A 490 -5.84 3.98 17.15
CA SER A 490 -7.11 3.27 17.09
C SER A 490 -8.22 4.12 16.47
N VAL A 491 -9.12 3.44 15.78
CA VAL A 491 -10.35 3.99 15.21
C VAL A 491 -11.54 3.24 15.81
N SER A 492 -12.52 3.94 16.36
CA SER A 492 -13.72 3.36 16.96
C SER A 492 -14.98 4.14 16.61
#